data_3eda074b845dbaea226e3479e7583ae2
#
_entry.id   3eda074b845dbaea226e3479e7583ae2
#
_cell.length_a   1.000
_cell.length_b   1.000
_cell.length_c   1.000
_cell.angle_alpha   90.00
_cell.angle_beta   90.00
_cell.angle_gamma   90.00
#
_symmetry.space_group_name_H-M   'P 1'
#
loop_
_entity.id
_entity.type
_entity.pdbx_description
1 polymer ?
#
loop_
_entity_poly.entity_id
_entity_poly.type
_entity_poly.pdbx_seq_one_letter_code
_entity_poly.pdbx_strand_id
1 'polypeptide(L)'
;NDNYRFMFIDTDAGDIDNLNEKFRTKYENGRVKMLSTNELINLGTQNPYVIYQKAKAAQEIQINKRIIEACDDEVAMHMDNRALKFGAGAFRLKSRTAFARLADQFCEKLVKNIQDLNKIEDNAADNNTVCYWVVCSSLGGTGSGIINDVLYFVNMMHKATIDEADPKVILTMYMPQWYIDHNG
;
A
#
# COMPACT_ATOMS: atom_id res chain seq x y z
N ASN A 1 -15.92 2.41 -17.12
CA ASN A 1 -15.93 1.09 -16.49
C ASN A 1 -15.81 1.27 -14.97
N ASP A 2 -16.93 1.13 -14.29
CA ASP A 2 -17.00 1.33 -12.84
C ASP A 2 -16.53 0.09 -12.04
N ASN A 3 -16.13 -0.99 -12.75
CA ASN A 3 -15.80 -2.30 -12.17
C ASN A 3 -14.35 -2.42 -11.66
N TYR A 4 -13.59 -1.35 -11.64
CA TYR A 4 -12.20 -1.34 -11.17
C TYR A 4 -11.99 -0.24 -10.14
N ARG A 5 -11.18 -0.56 -9.13
CA ARG A 5 -10.63 0.40 -8.17
C ARG A 5 -9.13 0.18 -8.08
N PHE A 6 -8.40 1.27 -7.93
CA PHE A 6 -6.95 1.23 -7.81
C PHE A 6 -6.55 1.69 -6.42
N MET A 7 -5.48 1.13 -5.89
CA MET A 7 -4.82 1.63 -4.68
C MET A 7 -3.32 1.69 -4.95
N PHE A 8 -2.77 2.88 -4.98
CA PHE A 8 -1.34 3.13 -5.16
C PHE A 8 -0.73 3.50 -3.83
N ILE A 9 0.35 2.83 -3.49
CA ILE A 9 1.08 3.04 -2.24
C ILE A 9 2.53 3.27 -2.59
N ASP A 10 3.05 4.44 -2.29
CA ASP A 10 4.46 4.73 -2.51
C ASP A 10 5.06 5.61 -1.41
N THR A 11 6.39 5.54 -1.32
CA THR A 11 7.24 6.38 -0.48
C THR A 11 7.83 7.55 -1.25
N ASP A 12 7.80 7.55 -2.57
CA ASP A 12 8.25 8.65 -3.41
C ASP A 12 7.09 9.59 -3.76
N ALA A 13 7.17 10.82 -3.28
CA ALA A 13 6.13 11.81 -3.55
C ALA A 13 6.10 12.23 -5.03
N GLY A 14 7.27 12.26 -5.69
CA GLY A 14 7.37 12.59 -7.11
C GLY A 14 6.74 11.53 -8.00
N ASP A 15 6.87 10.25 -7.65
CA ASP A 15 6.22 9.15 -8.38
C ASP A 15 4.71 9.21 -8.24
N ILE A 16 4.18 9.57 -7.06
CA ILE A 16 2.76 9.78 -6.83
C ILE A 16 2.24 10.96 -7.67
N ASP A 17 2.97 12.06 -7.70
CA ASP A 17 2.59 13.25 -8.50
C ASP A 17 2.64 12.94 -10.00
N ASN A 18 3.69 12.25 -10.48
CA ASN A 18 3.81 11.79 -11.86
C ASN A 18 2.68 10.82 -12.25
N LEU A 19 2.28 9.94 -11.33
CA LEU A 19 1.18 9.02 -11.56
C LEU A 19 -0.12 9.80 -11.77
N ASN A 20 -0.42 10.75 -10.89
CA ASN A 20 -1.59 11.62 -11.00
C ASN A 20 -1.61 12.38 -12.33
N GLU A 21 -0.48 12.93 -12.76
CA GLU A 21 -0.38 13.66 -14.02
C GLU A 21 -0.56 12.72 -15.23
N LYS A 22 0.08 11.54 -15.21
CA LYS A 22 -0.07 10.55 -16.28
C LYS A 22 -1.51 10.04 -16.41
N PHE A 23 -2.19 9.82 -15.31
CA PHE A 23 -3.60 9.43 -15.34
C PHE A 23 -4.46 10.57 -15.87
N ARG A 24 -4.21 11.81 -15.47
CA ARG A 24 -4.94 12.98 -15.95
C ARG A 24 -4.75 13.20 -17.45
N THR A 25 -3.51 13.19 -17.96
CA THR A 25 -3.20 13.47 -19.36
C THR A 25 -3.58 12.34 -20.32
N LYS A 26 -3.46 11.09 -19.90
CA LYS A 26 -3.72 9.94 -20.78
C LYS A 26 -5.20 9.62 -20.93
N TYR A 27 -6.05 10.13 -20.02
CA TYR A 27 -7.44 9.73 -19.92
C TYR A 27 -8.42 10.93 -19.92
N GLU A 28 -7.95 12.13 -20.22
CA GLU A 28 -8.79 13.32 -20.41
C GLU A 28 -9.84 13.18 -21.51
N ASN A 29 -9.72 12.19 -22.38
CA ASN A 29 -10.72 11.88 -23.43
C ASN A 29 -11.98 11.15 -22.89
N GLY A 30 -12.31 11.31 -21.65
CA GLY A 30 -13.67 11.14 -21.15
C GLY A 30 -14.07 9.75 -20.68
N ARG A 31 -13.11 8.79 -20.50
CA ARG A 31 -13.49 7.41 -20.15
C ARG A 31 -12.74 6.77 -18.98
N VAL A 32 -11.82 7.44 -18.33
CA VAL A 32 -11.20 6.93 -17.12
C VAL A 32 -11.32 7.95 -16.00
N LYS A 33 -11.89 7.50 -14.91
CA LYS A 33 -12.03 8.24 -13.68
C LYS A 33 -10.64 8.59 -13.15
N MET A 34 -10.39 9.87 -12.92
CA MET A 34 -9.18 10.31 -12.21
C MET A 34 -9.05 9.55 -10.89
N LEU A 35 -7.81 9.22 -10.50
CA LEU A 35 -7.54 8.65 -9.19
C LEU A 35 -8.17 9.52 -8.11
N SER A 36 -9.06 8.94 -7.35
CA SER A 36 -9.64 9.62 -6.20
C SER A 36 -8.63 9.64 -5.06
N THR A 37 -8.84 10.55 -4.11
CA THR A 37 -8.03 10.56 -2.87
C THR A 37 -8.09 9.24 -2.11
N ASN A 38 -9.10 8.39 -2.37
CA ASN A 38 -9.23 7.06 -1.80
C ASN A 38 -8.30 6.03 -2.44
N GLU A 39 -7.72 6.33 -3.59
CA GLU A 39 -6.87 5.41 -4.35
C GLU A 39 -5.36 5.64 -4.11
N LEU A 40 -5.00 6.67 -3.33
CA LEU A 40 -3.61 7.02 -3.05
C LEU A 40 -3.27 6.93 -1.57
N ILE A 41 -2.13 6.29 -1.26
CA ILE A 41 -1.52 6.28 0.07
C ILE A 41 -0.07 6.74 -0.07
N ASN A 42 0.19 7.94 0.37
CA ASN A 42 1.52 8.55 0.33
C ASN A 42 2.27 8.28 1.63
N LEU A 43 3.19 7.33 1.60
CA LEU A 43 4.11 7.03 2.71
C LEU A 43 5.25 8.05 2.79
N GLY A 44 5.50 8.81 1.72
CA GLY A 44 6.59 9.78 1.63
C GLY A 44 6.52 10.90 2.66
N THR A 45 5.33 11.17 3.19
CA THR A 45 5.12 12.15 4.27
C THR A 45 5.56 11.64 5.64
N GLN A 46 5.80 10.34 5.78
CA GLN A 46 6.13 9.72 7.05
C GLN A 46 7.64 9.78 7.33
N ASN A 47 7.98 9.92 8.60
CA ASN A 47 9.36 9.81 9.08
C ASN A 47 9.48 8.55 9.94
N PRO A 48 10.06 7.45 9.41
CA PRO A 48 10.15 6.17 10.12
C PRO A 48 10.90 6.24 11.44
N TYR A 49 11.96 7.04 11.51
CA TYR A 49 12.72 7.24 12.76
C TYR A 49 11.84 7.84 13.85
N VAL A 50 11.09 8.89 13.53
CA VAL A 50 10.18 9.53 14.50
C VAL A 50 9.06 8.59 14.92
N ILE A 51 8.53 7.79 13.98
CA ILE A 51 7.51 6.77 14.29
C ILE A 51 8.07 5.75 15.27
N TYR A 52 9.27 5.24 15.03
CA TYR A 52 9.93 4.28 15.92
C TYR A 52 10.16 4.87 17.32
N GLN A 53 10.69 6.09 17.42
CA GLN A 53 10.91 6.74 18.71
C GLN A 53 9.62 6.94 19.50
N LYS A 54 8.53 7.32 18.82
CA LYS A 54 7.20 7.42 19.46
C LYS A 54 6.68 6.06 19.88
N ALA A 55 6.90 5.01 19.10
CA ALA A 55 6.51 3.66 19.45
C ALA A 55 7.25 3.19 20.72
N LYS A 56 8.55 3.48 20.85
CA LYS A 56 9.32 3.19 22.08
C LYS A 56 8.81 3.94 23.30
N ALA A 57 8.31 5.15 23.11
CA ALA A 57 7.77 5.96 24.22
C ALA A 57 6.38 5.50 24.69
N ALA A 58 5.64 4.75 23.88
CA ALA A 58 4.29 4.29 24.16
C ALA A 58 4.11 2.80 23.80
N GLN A 59 4.91 1.94 24.46
CA GLN A 59 5.03 0.50 24.15
C GLN A 59 3.75 -0.29 24.50
N GLU A 60 2.88 0.25 25.34
CA GLU A 60 1.61 -0.37 25.72
C GLU A 60 0.62 -0.50 24.56
N ILE A 61 0.76 0.32 23.53
CA ILE A 61 -0.09 0.30 22.34
C ILE A 61 0.32 -0.87 21.43
N GLN A 62 -0.63 -1.72 21.06
CA GLN A 62 -0.38 -2.95 20.29
C GLN A 62 0.38 -2.71 18.97
N ILE A 63 0.03 -1.67 18.22
CA ILE A 63 0.72 -1.36 16.95
C ILE A 63 2.18 -0.96 17.19
N ASN A 64 2.45 -0.26 18.30
CA ASN A 64 3.80 0.15 18.65
C ASN A 64 4.69 -1.04 19.00
N LYS A 65 4.16 -2.05 19.69
CA LYS A 65 4.88 -3.32 19.95
C LYS A 65 5.33 -3.96 18.65
N ARG A 66 4.45 -4.07 17.66
CA ARG A 66 4.78 -4.63 16.33
C ARG A 66 5.85 -3.84 15.60
N ILE A 67 5.84 -2.50 15.73
CA ILE A 67 6.88 -1.64 15.14
C ILE A 67 8.23 -1.90 15.81
N ILE A 68 8.26 -2.01 17.14
CA ILE A 68 9.48 -2.25 17.91
C ILE A 68 10.02 -3.66 17.64
N GLU A 69 9.16 -4.67 17.64
CA GLU A 69 9.54 -6.06 17.34
C GLU A 69 10.11 -6.24 15.93
N ALA A 70 9.63 -5.43 14.97
CA ALA A 70 10.11 -5.44 13.59
C ALA A 70 11.41 -4.66 13.40
N CYS A 71 11.79 -3.79 14.33
CA CYS A 71 12.90 -2.87 14.21
C CYS A 71 13.65 -2.79 15.54
N ASP A 72 14.79 -3.45 15.63
CA ASP A 72 15.66 -3.29 16.78
C ASP A 72 16.39 -1.92 16.78
N ASP A 73 17.03 -1.58 17.90
CA ASP A 73 17.72 -0.31 18.07
C ASP A 73 18.89 -0.13 17.09
N GLU A 74 19.58 -1.20 16.74
CA GLU A 74 20.71 -1.14 15.81
C GLU A 74 20.22 -0.79 14.39
N VAL A 75 19.16 -1.43 13.96
CA VAL A 75 18.51 -1.13 12.67
C VAL A 75 17.93 0.29 12.67
N ALA A 76 17.31 0.71 13.78
CA ALA A 76 16.74 2.05 13.90
C ALA A 76 17.78 3.17 13.79
N MET A 77 19.02 2.95 14.26
CA MET A 77 20.11 3.92 14.10
C MET A 77 20.48 4.19 12.63
N HIS A 78 20.19 3.26 11.72
CA HIS A 78 20.39 3.45 10.29
C HIS A 78 19.20 4.16 9.61
N MET A 79 18.13 4.47 10.34
CA MET A 79 17.04 5.26 9.82
C MET A 79 17.41 6.76 9.90
N ASP A 80 17.47 7.41 8.76
CA ASP A 80 17.61 8.85 8.71
C ASP A 80 16.42 9.52 9.41
N ASN A 81 16.70 10.59 10.19
CA ASN A 81 15.64 11.43 10.75
C ASN A 81 15.04 12.35 9.67
N ARG A 82 14.50 11.75 8.61
CA ARG A 82 13.89 12.45 7.48
C ARG A 82 12.61 11.74 7.06
N ALA A 83 11.71 12.52 6.48
CA ALA A 83 10.56 11.94 5.77
C ALA A 83 11.02 11.20 4.49
N LEU A 84 10.25 10.20 4.08
CA LEU A 84 10.55 9.34 2.93
C LEU A 84 10.29 10.01 1.57
N LYS A 85 10.43 11.32 1.44
CA LYS A 85 10.03 12.09 0.25
C LYS A 85 10.63 11.59 -1.08
N PHE A 86 11.78 10.94 -1.02
CA PHE A 86 12.53 10.44 -2.18
C PHE A 86 12.61 8.91 -2.17
N GLY A 87 11.60 8.26 -1.63
CA GLY A 87 11.54 6.82 -1.54
C GLY A 87 12.26 6.22 -0.32
N ALA A 88 11.97 4.96 -0.04
CA ALA A 88 12.60 4.20 1.05
C ALA A 88 14.00 3.69 0.71
N GLY A 89 14.44 3.84 -0.55
CA GLY A 89 15.61 3.15 -1.08
C GLY A 89 15.39 1.63 -1.01
N ALA A 90 16.45 0.87 -0.85
CA ALA A 90 16.35 -0.59 -0.64
C ALA A 90 16.02 -0.97 0.82
N PHE A 91 15.76 -0.03 1.70
CA PHE A 91 15.58 -0.27 3.13
C PHE A 91 14.10 -0.54 3.46
N ARG A 92 13.70 -1.79 3.34
CA ARG A 92 12.33 -2.31 3.52
C ARG A 92 11.66 -1.90 4.82
N LEU A 93 12.43 -1.82 5.90
CA LEU A 93 11.91 -1.51 7.22
C LEU A 93 11.39 -0.07 7.32
N LYS A 94 11.99 0.87 6.58
CA LYS A 94 11.50 2.26 6.52
C LYS A 94 10.06 2.32 5.99
N SER A 95 9.79 1.65 4.88
CA SER A 95 8.45 1.61 4.27
C SER A 95 7.46 0.85 5.14
N ARG A 96 7.88 -0.26 5.75
CA ARG A 96 7.02 -1.03 6.66
C ARG A 96 6.62 -0.22 7.89
N THR A 97 7.56 0.47 8.50
CA THR A 97 7.29 1.36 9.66
C THR A 97 6.34 2.50 9.27
N ALA A 98 6.57 3.12 8.11
CA ALA A 98 5.68 4.16 7.58
C ALA A 98 4.27 3.63 7.30
N PHE A 99 4.17 2.45 6.68
CA PHE A 99 2.90 1.80 6.38
C PHE A 99 2.14 1.43 7.65
N ALA A 100 2.81 0.89 8.67
CA ALA A 100 2.18 0.58 9.95
C ALA A 100 1.48 1.80 10.56
N ARG A 101 2.04 3.00 10.39
CA ARG A 101 1.41 4.25 10.85
C ARG A 101 0.15 4.63 10.07
N LEU A 102 0.05 4.24 8.81
CA LEU A 102 -1.08 4.53 7.92
C LEU A 102 -1.97 3.30 7.67
N ALA A 103 -1.80 2.22 8.43
CA ALA A 103 -2.54 0.97 8.24
C ALA A 103 -4.06 1.19 8.38
N ASP A 104 -4.50 1.99 9.34
CA ASP A 104 -5.93 2.31 9.52
C ASP A 104 -6.47 3.04 8.29
N GLN A 105 -5.75 4.03 7.78
CA GLN A 105 -6.13 4.75 6.56
C GLN A 105 -6.19 3.81 5.34
N PHE A 106 -5.25 2.87 5.25
CA PHE A 106 -5.28 1.84 4.20
C PHE A 106 -6.53 0.98 4.32
N CYS A 107 -6.84 0.47 5.50
CA CYS A 107 -8.02 -0.36 5.75
C CYS A 107 -9.32 0.38 5.45
N GLU A 108 -9.47 1.63 5.89
CA GLU A 108 -10.64 2.45 5.60
C GLU A 108 -10.87 2.63 4.09
N LYS A 109 -9.81 2.98 3.35
CA LYS A 109 -9.87 3.14 1.90
C LYS A 109 -10.17 1.82 1.18
N LEU A 110 -9.57 0.73 1.64
CA LEU A 110 -9.79 -0.59 1.08
C LEU A 110 -11.24 -1.03 1.28
N VAL A 111 -11.79 -0.92 2.49
CA VAL A 111 -13.20 -1.24 2.81
C VAL A 111 -14.15 -0.42 1.94
N LYS A 112 -13.89 0.88 1.80
CA LYS A 112 -14.71 1.74 0.94
C LYS A 112 -14.68 1.28 -0.52
N ASN A 113 -13.51 0.94 -1.06
CA ASN A 113 -13.39 0.45 -2.42
C ASN A 113 -14.12 -0.89 -2.62
N ILE A 114 -14.06 -1.80 -1.64
CA ILE A 114 -14.79 -3.06 -1.66
C ILE A 114 -16.30 -2.81 -1.66
N GLN A 115 -16.79 -1.95 -0.78
CA GLN A 115 -18.20 -1.60 -0.69
C GLN A 115 -18.73 -0.94 -1.96
N ASP A 116 -17.92 -0.06 -2.57
CA ASP A 116 -18.29 0.61 -3.81
C ASP A 116 -18.36 -0.37 -4.99
N LEU A 117 -17.49 -1.39 -5.02
CA LEU A 117 -17.56 -2.46 -6.02
C LEU A 117 -18.80 -3.34 -5.80
N ASN A 118 -19.09 -3.76 -4.58
CA ASN A 118 -20.25 -4.60 -4.27
C ASN A 118 -21.58 -3.95 -4.64
N LYS A 119 -21.73 -2.62 -4.46
CA LYS A 119 -22.95 -1.91 -4.86
C LYS A 119 -23.22 -1.98 -6.36
N ILE A 120 -22.19 -2.13 -7.17
CA ILE A 120 -22.32 -2.26 -8.63
C ILE A 120 -22.82 -3.66 -8.99
N GLU A 121 -22.46 -4.65 -8.19
CA GLU A 121 -22.75 -6.06 -8.41
C GLU A 121 -24.14 -6.49 -7.97
N ASP A 122 -24.76 -5.80 -7.01
CA ASP A 122 -26.17 -6.07 -6.58
C ASP A 122 -27.20 -6.00 -7.74
N ASN A 123 -26.80 -5.46 -8.89
CA ASN A 123 -27.61 -5.43 -10.12
C ASN A 123 -27.27 -6.56 -11.12
N ALA A 124 -26.30 -7.41 -10.84
CA ALA A 124 -25.89 -8.51 -11.73
C ALA A 124 -26.14 -9.86 -11.03
N ALA A 125 -27.04 -10.65 -11.59
CA ALA A 125 -27.58 -11.88 -11.00
C ALA A 125 -26.61 -13.06 -10.86
N ASP A 126 -25.29 -12.90 -10.90
CA ASP A 126 -24.32 -13.99 -10.80
C ASP A 126 -23.09 -13.62 -9.96
N ASN A 127 -22.83 -14.45 -8.96
CA ASN A 127 -21.59 -14.73 -8.19
C ASN A 127 -20.32 -13.91 -8.51
N ASN A 128 -20.39 -12.61 -8.54
CA ASN A 128 -19.25 -11.77 -8.79
C ASN A 128 -18.40 -11.68 -7.52
N THR A 129 -17.19 -12.20 -7.61
CA THR A 129 -16.23 -12.18 -6.53
C THR A 129 -15.23 -11.05 -6.77
N VAL A 130 -15.05 -10.16 -5.79
CA VAL A 130 -14.00 -9.15 -5.87
C VAL A 130 -12.64 -9.86 -5.97
N CYS A 131 -11.90 -9.54 -7.03
CA CYS A 131 -10.56 -10.06 -7.27
C CYS A 131 -9.54 -8.95 -7.02
N TYR A 132 -8.49 -9.27 -6.27
CA TYR A 132 -7.41 -8.35 -5.95
C TYR A 132 -6.19 -8.67 -6.80
N TRP A 133 -5.73 -7.71 -7.58
CA TRP A 133 -4.49 -7.82 -8.29
C TRP A 133 -3.44 -6.93 -7.63
N VAL A 134 -2.50 -7.56 -6.92
CA VAL A 134 -1.43 -6.87 -6.20
C VAL A 134 -0.16 -6.94 -7.04
N VAL A 135 0.40 -5.78 -7.34
CA VAL A 135 1.62 -5.64 -8.16
C VAL A 135 2.70 -4.94 -7.35
N CYS A 136 3.87 -5.54 -7.24
CA CYS A 136 4.99 -4.95 -6.52
C CYS A 136 6.35 -5.40 -7.08
N SER A 137 7.42 -4.76 -6.63
CA SER A 137 8.80 -5.19 -6.88
C SER A 137 9.40 -5.85 -5.65
N SER A 138 10.16 -6.92 -5.85
CA SER A 138 10.91 -7.58 -4.78
C SER A 138 12.20 -6.83 -4.38
N LEU A 139 12.69 -5.92 -5.22
CA LEU A 139 13.92 -5.14 -4.99
C LEU A 139 13.67 -3.77 -4.38
N GLY A 140 12.54 -3.13 -4.70
CA GLY A 140 12.21 -1.81 -4.18
C GLY A 140 11.97 -1.83 -2.68
N GLY A 141 12.33 -0.76 -1.99
CA GLY A 141 12.11 -0.62 -0.55
C GLY A 141 10.63 -0.58 -0.19
N THR A 142 9.79 0.05 -1.02
CA THR A 142 8.36 0.20 -0.74
C THR A 142 7.61 -1.13 -0.89
N GLY A 143 7.50 -1.63 -2.11
CA GLY A 143 6.69 -2.83 -2.40
C GLY A 143 7.14 -4.05 -1.59
N SER A 144 8.44 -4.37 -1.62
CA SER A 144 8.99 -5.51 -0.89
C SER A 144 8.90 -5.38 0.64
N GLY A 145 8.83 -4.15 1.15
CA GLY A 145 8.72 -3.89 2.59
C GLY A 145 7.32 -4.06 3.15
N ILE A 146 6.28 -3.81 2.33
CA ILE A 146 4.89 -3.78 2.81
C ILE A 146 4.01 -4.91 2.27
N ILE A 147 4.49 -5.70 1.30
CA ILE A 147 3.65 -6.68 0.60
C ILE A 147 2.93 -7.65 1.53
N ASN A 148 3.62 -8.17 2.54
CA ASN A 148 3.01 -9.11 3.49
C ASN A 148 1.90 -8.45 4.31
N ASP A 149 2.12 -7.21 4.73
CA ASP A 149 1.14 -6.46 5.50
C ASP A 149 -0.08 -6.11 4.61
N VAL A 150 0.15 -5.73 3.35
CA VAL A 150 -0.92 -5.46 2.37
C VAL A 150 -1.78 -6.71 2.15
N LEU A 151 -1.16 -7.87 1.88
CA LEU A 151 -1.87 -9.14 1.68
C LEU A 151 -2.67 -9.55 2.93
N TYR A 152 -2.09 -9.37 4.11
CA TYR A 152 -2.78 -9.62 5.37
C TYR A 152 -4.04 -8.75 5.52
N PHE A 153 -3.91 -7.44 5.30
CA PHE A 153 -5.05 -6.51 5.41
C PHE A 153 -6.09 -6.74 4.33
N VAL A 154 -5.69 -7.07 3.09
CA VAL A 154 -6.63 -7.44 2.02
C VAL A 154 -7.48 -8.61 2.45
N ASN A 155 -6.87 -9.68 2.96
CA ASN A 155 -7.60 -10.86 3.44
C ASN A 155 -8.53 -10.52 4.62
N MET A 156 -8.03 -9.77 5.59
CA MET A 156 -8.79 -9.41 6.78
C MET A 156 -9.98 -8.51 6.45
N MET A 157 -9.78 -7.47 5.64
CA MET A 157 -10.83 -6.51 5.29
C MET A 157 -11.85 -7.10 4.33
N HIS A 158 -11.44 -7.97 3.42
CA HIS A 158 -12.36 -8.70 2.55
C HIS A 158 -13.34 -9.51 3.38
N LYS A 159 -12.84 -10.38 4.27
CA LYS A 159 -13.67 -11.21 5.16
C LYS A 159 -14.59 -10.39 6.06
N ALA A 160 -14.13 -9.25 6.53
CA ALA A 160 -14.96 -8.36 7.35
C ALA A 160 -16.06 -7.62 6.56
N THR A 161 -15.94 -7.53 5.23
CA THR A 161 -16.84 -6.72 4.39
C THR A 161 -17.79 -7.56 3.51
N ILE A 162 -17.33 -8.73 3.04
CA ILE A 162 -18.05 -9.57 2.04
C ILE A 162 -18.35 -10.97 2.59
N ASP A 163 -18.58 -11.12 3.86
CA ASP A 163 -19.08 -12.37 4.45
C ASP A 163 -18.26 -13.64 4.11
N GLU A 164 -17.23 -13.90 4.90
CA GLU A 164 -16.47 -15.14 5.08
C GLU A 164 -15.79 -15.81 3.86
N ALA A 165 -16.05 -15.40 2.63
CA ALA A 165 -15.37 -15.97 1.48
C ALA A 165 -13.87 -15.58 1.46
N ASP A 166 -13.01 -16.50 1.05
CA ASP A 166 -11.61 -16.18 0.84
C ASP A 166 -11.43 -15.27 -0.39
N PRO A 167 -10.65 -14.17 -0.27
CA PRO A 167 -10.42 -13.28 -1.39
C PRO A 167 -9.64 -13.98 -2.51
N LYS A 168 -10.01 -13.72 -3.76
CA LYS A 168 -9.18 -14.09 -4.90
C LYS A 168 -8.05 -13.07 -5.04
N VAL A 169 -6.82 -13.48 -4.81
CA VAL A 169 -5.64 -12.60 -4.88
C VAL A 169 -4.68 -13.10 -5.94
N ILE A 170 -4.33 -12.23 -6.87
CA ILE A 170 -3.27 -12.44 -7.86
C ILE A 170 -2.10 -11.55 -7.46
N LEU A 171 -0.96 -12.15 -7.15
CA LEU A 171 0.27 -11.43 -6.86
C LEU A 171 1.21 -11.45 -8.07
N THR A 172 1.54 -10.27 -8.59
CA THR A 172 2.58 -10.10 -9.59
C THR A 172 3.77 -9.41 -8.95
N MET A 173 4.91 -10.10 -8.94
CA MET A 173 6.14 -9.59 -8.34
C MET A 173 7.25 -9.50 -9.36
N TYR A 174 7.78 -8.29 -9.58
CA TYR A 174 8.97 -8.09 -10.41
C TYR A 174 10.21 -8.55 -9.64
N MET A 175 10.92 -9.52 -10.22
CA MET A 175 12.10 -10.15 -9.63
C MET A 175 13.39 -9.40 -9.97
N PRO A 176 14.48 -9.63 -9.20
CA PRO A 176 15.79 -8.98 -9.41
C PRO A 176 16.34 -9.10 -10.82
N GLN A 177 16.16 -10.24 -11.48
CA GLN A 177 16.69 -10.50 -12.81
C GLN A 177 16.21 -9.48 -13.84
N TRP A 178 14.92 -9.11 -13.77
CA TRP A 178 14.38 -8.08 -14.65
C TRP A 178 15.12 -6.74 -14.52
N TYR A 179 15.51 -6.35 -13.31
CA TYR A 179 16.26 -5.12 -13.07
C TYR A 179 17.68 -5.18 -13.63
N ILE A 180 18.35 -6.34 -13.51
CA ILE A 180 19.69 -6.56 -14.07
C ILE A 180 19.65 -6.43 -15.58
N ASP A 181 18.69 -7.08 -16.23
CA ASP A 181 18.56 -7.14 -17.69
C ASP A 181 18.20 -5.79 -18.34
N HIS A 182 17.63 -4.85 -17.58
CA HIS A 182 17.15 -3.57 -18.10
C HIS A 182 17.93 -2.33 -17.60
N ASN A 183 18.78 -2.50 -16.58
CA ASN A 183 19.54 -1.41 -15.96
C ASN A 183 21.05 -1.74 -15.83
N GLY A 184 21.52 -2.85 -16.37
CA GLY A 184 22.91 -3.30 -16.35
C GLY A 184 23.75 -2.76 -17.51
#